data_9fb93554ff50ea42e5f90526c39d99f7
#
_entry.id   9fb93554ff50ea42e5f90526c39d99f7
#
_cell.length_a   1.000
_cell.length_b   1.000
_cell.length_c   1.000
_cell.angle_alpha   90.00
_cell.angle_beta   90.00
_cell.angle_gamma   90.00
#
_symmetry.space_group_name_H-M   'P 1'
#
loop_
_entity.id
_entity.type
_entity.pdbx_description
1 polymer ?
#
loop_
_entity_poly.entity_id
_entity_poly.type
_entity_poly.pdbx_seq_one_letter_code
_entity_poly.pdbx_strand_id
1 'polypeptide(L)'
;MTRPTLREVAELSLFASRSLKALVPGDDEAEKLARFEALAAEPWSRERIRGEILRAADSEQLSLALRKLRRDIMLTLIGRNATGACGFHEVVDTMTIFAEESIQAVVRVHGRELAERWGVPMNAEGVPQDLLVVGMGKLGGRELNVSSDIDLIFLYGDEGETRPTAEFLNARRSVTVDEFYARLARRIIPALNDPEGPGFVFRVDMRLRPNGDAGPIVCSADMLEEYLYTQGRDWERFAWLKGRIVSGPVFSTPEQFETESRYIRSLVQPFVFRKYLDFSAISSLTKLHELVRAETDRRELARSREGCNVKLGRGGIREIEFIVQTLQVIRGGRDATLRGRSTLPMIEALARAGALSAEAADTLSGYYVFLRDVEHALQYVDDQQTQWLPREGETLERAAGLLGMEPSELWSKIERVREYVVKTFDGVFQVNAEKSEAKDADRWPTGWA
;
A
#
# COMPACT_ATOMS: atom_id res chain seq x y z
N MET A 1 -2.71 -19.04 -25.34
CA MET A 1 -2.22 -17.69 -24.99
C MET A 1 -0.71 -17.71 -25.04
N THR A 2 -0.13 -16.91 -25.92
CA THR A 2 1.33 -16.81 -26.03
C THR A 2 1.76 -15.54 -25.32
N ARG A 3 2.64 -15.66 -24.33
CA ARG A 3 3.18 -14.48 -23.65
C ARG A 3 4.05 -13.68 -24.63
N PRO A 4 4.05 -12.34 -24.53
CA PRO A 4 4.85 -11.50 -25.41
C PRO A 4 6.35 -11.71 -25.15
N THR A 5 7.17 -11.53 -26.18
CA THR A 5 8.62 -11.42 -26.07
C THR A 5 9.04 -10.09 -25.48
N LEU A 6 10.27 -9.95 -24.97
CA LEU A 6 10.76 -8.67 -24.45
C LEU A 6 10.74 -7.54 -25.48
N ARG A 7 10.92 -7.85 -26.76
CA ARG A 7 10.77 -6.87 -27.85
C ARG A 7 9.33 -6.33 -27.93
N GLU A 8 8.35 -7.23 -27.96
CA GLU A 8 6.93 -6.85 -27.97
C GLU A 8 6.54 -6.10 -26.70
N VAL A 9 7.08 -6.50 -25.52
CA VAL A 9 6.87 -5.76 -24.26
C VAL A 9 7.39 -4.32 -24.34
N ALA A 10 8.57 -4.11 -24.97
CA ALA A 10 9.10 -2.76 -25.15
C ALA A 10 8.23 -1.88 -26.08
N GLU A 11 7.54 -2.50 -27.05
CA GLU A 11 6.59 -1.81 -27.94
C GLU A 11 5.24 -1.56 -27.25
N LEU A 12 4.76 -2.49 -26.42
CA LEU A 12 3.49 -2.39 -25.70
C LEU A 12 3.55 -1.42 -24.53
N SER A 13 4.71 -1.27 -23.87
CA SER A 13 4.89 -0.36 -22.74
C SER A 13 5.57 0.94 -23.16
N LEU A 14 4.85 2.04 -23.20
CA LEU A 14 5.38 3.37 -23.48
C LEU A 14 6.44 3.78 -22.43
N PHE A 15 6.24 3.38 -21.18
CA PHE A 15 7.23 3.60 -20.12
C PHE A 15 8.53 2.86 -20.41
N ALA A 16 8.47 1.58 -20.80
CA ALA A 16 9.66 0.79 -21.13
C ALA A 16 10.38 1.38 -22.34
N SER A 17 9.66 1.70 -23.40
CA SER A 17 10.22 2.32 -24.61
C SER A 17 10.98 3.61 -24.29
N ARG A 18 10.36 4.55 -23.55
CA ARG A 18 11.03 5.82 -23.17
C ARG A 18 12.21 5.60 -22.24
N SER A 19 12.09 4.68 -21.29
CA SER A 19 13.15 4.40 -20.32
C SER A 19 14.37 3.77 -20.99
N LEU A 20 14.17 2.84 -21.92
CA LEU A 20 15.26 2.21 -22.70
C LEU A 20 15.96 3.24 -23.61
N LYS A 21 15.19 4.14 -24.24
CA LYS A 21 15.76 5.24 -25.04
C LYS A 21 16.61 6.19 -24.19
N ALA A 22 16.22 6.43 -22.94
CA ALA A 22 17.01 7.25 -22.02
C ALA A 22 18.25 6.54 -21.47
N LEU A 23 18.24 5.20 -21.37
CA LEU A 23 19.37 4.39 -20.91
C LEU A 23 20.42 4.16 -22.02
N VAL A 24 19.96 4.01 -23.26
CA VAL A 24 20.78 3.77 -24.45
C VAL A 24 20.49 4.90 -25.44
N PRO A 25 21.25 6.02 -25.37
CA PRO A 25 21.09 7.12 -26.30
C PRO A 25 21.47 6.66 -27.73
N GLY A 26 20.57 6.90 -28.67
CA GLY A 26 20.75 6.50 -30.08
C GLY A 26 19.62 5.61 -30.56
N ASP A 27 19.72 5.15 -31.80
CA ASP A 27 18.70 4.34 -32.48
C ASP A 27 19.05 2.86 -32.56
N ASP A 28 20.03 2.38 -31.79
CA ASP A 28 20.42 0.96 -31.79
C ASP A 28 19.38 0.14 -30.98
N GLU A 29 18.41 -0.42 -31.70
CA GLU A 29 17.36 -1.27 -31.09
C GLU A 29 17.91 -2.58 -30.52
N ALA A 30 19.05 -3.09 -31.07
CA ALA A 30 19.66 -4.30 -30.54
C ALA A 30 20.33 -4.05 -29.19
N GLU A 31 20.98 -2.89 -28.99
CA GLU A 31 21.55 -2.50 -27.71
C GLU A 31 20.48 -2.23 -26.66
N LYS A 32 19.37 -1.56 -27.04
CA LYS A 32 18.22 -1.36 -26.15
C LYS A 32 17.61 -2.69 -25.69
N LEU A 33 17.41 -3.63 -26.62
CA LEU A 33 16.89 -4.96 -26.30
C LEU A 33 17.85 -5.72 -25.38
N ALA A 34 19.15 -5.74 -25.69
CA ALA A 34 20.16 -6.38 -24.83
C ALA A 34 20.19 -5.78 -23.42
N ARG A 35 20.03 -4.45 -23.29
CA ARG A 35 19.91 -3.78 -21.98
C ARG A 35 18.66 -4.22 -21.25
N PHE A 36 17.52 -4.35 -21.94
CA PHE A 36 16.27 -4.80 -21.35
C PHE A 36 16.36 -6.26 -20.88
N GLU A 37 16.94 -7.13 -21.71
CA GLU A 37 17.22 -8.54 -21.37
C GLU A 37 18.09 -8.65 -20.11
N ALA A 38 19.16 -7.87 -20.04
CA ALA A 38 20.05 -7.83 -18.87
C ALA A 38 19.33 -7.39 -17.58
N LEU A 39 18.40 -6.41 -17.68
CA LEU A 39 17.59 -5.98 -16.54
C LEU A 39 16.55 -7.04 -16.14
N ALA A 40 15.93 -7.71 -17.12
CA ALA A 40 14.90 -8.72 -16.87
C ALA A 40 15.46 -10.11 -16.49
N ALA A 41 16.77 -10.32 -16.60
CA ALA A 41 17.39 -11.63 -16.35
C ALA A 41 17.20 -12.11 -14.90
N GLU A 42 17.32 -11.21 -13.92
CA GLU A 42 17.30 -11.57 -12.51
C GLU A 42 16.32 -10.70 -11.71
N PRO A 43 15.65 -11.28 -10.67
CA PRO A 43 14.81 -10.53 -9.76
C PRO A 43 15.63 -9.58 -8.87
N TRP A 44 14.95 -8.58 -8.30
CA TRP A 44 15.51 -7.70 -7.28
C TRP A 44 15.32 -8.29 -5.89
N SER A 45 16.41 -8.68 -5.20
CA SER A 45 16.37 -9.04 -3.79
C SER A 45 16.45 -7.80 -2.89
N ARG A 46 16.06 -7.96 -1.62
CA ARG A 46 16.20 -6.88 -0.60
C ARG A 46 17.66 -6.43 -0.46
N GLU A 47 18.59 -7.38 -0.45
CA GLU A 47 20.02 -7.13 -0.31
C GLU A 47 20.57 -6.34 -1.50
N ARG A 48 20.13 -6.68 -2.72
CA ARG A 48 20.50 -5.97 -3.95
C ARG A 48 19.97 -4.53 -3.92
N ILE A 49 18.68 -4.33 -3.61
CA ILE A 49 18.05 -3.01 -3.49
C ILE A 49 18.79 -2.17 -2.44
N ARG A 50 18.99 -2.71 -1.24
CA ARG A 50 19.71 -2.04 -0.16
C ARG A 50 21.14 -1.70 -0.54
N GLY A 51 21.84 -2.61 -1.23
CA GLY A 51 23.20 -2.39 -1.71
C GLY A 51 23.32 -1.22 -2.69
N GLU A 52 22.35 -1.06 -3.60
CA GLU A 52 22.31 0.10 -4.50
C GLU A 52 22.05 1.41 -3.75
N ILE A 53 21.15 1.41 -2.78
CA ILE A 53 20.79 2.58 -1.97
C ILE A 53 21.96 3.04 -1.09
N LEU A 54 22.70 2.10 -0.47
CA LEU A 54 23.80 2.39 0.43
C LEU A 54 25.03 2.99 -0.25
N ARG A 55 25.10 3.01 -1.57
CA ARG A 55 26.19 3.67 -2.32
C ARG A 55 26.07 5.19 -2.34
N ALA A 56 24.89 5.73 -2.03
CA ALA A 56 24.68 7.17 -1.95
C ALA A 56 25.29 7.74 -0.65
N ALA A 57 26.12 8.79 -0.77
CA ALA A 57 26.83 9.37 0.37
C ALA A 57 26.01 10.44 1.13
N ASP A 58 25.08 11.11 0.44
CA ASP A 58 24.28 12.22 0.97
C ASP A 58 22.85 12.21 0.40
N SER A 59 22.06 13.18 0.82
CA SER A 59 20.64 13.28 0.42
C SER A 59 20.40 13.56 -1.06
N GLU A 60 21.30 14.32 -1.71
CA GLU A 60 21.22 14.62 -3.15
C GLU A 60 21.51 13.36 -3.99
N GLN A 61 22.59 12.67 -3.68
CA GLN A 61 22.95 11.41 -4.32
C GLN A 61 21.90 10.33 -4.07
N LEU A 62 21.36 10.27 -2.85
CA LEU A 62 20.29 9.33 -2.49
C LEU A 62 19.05 9.55 -3.37
N SER A 63 18.57 10.79 -3.48
CA SER A 63 17.41 11.13 -4.29
C SER A 63 17.57 10.69 -5.75
N LEU A 64 18.73 10.95 -6.35
CA LEU A 64 19.03 10.53 -7.72
C LEU A 64 19.14 9.01 -7.86
N ALA A 65 19.79 8.35 -6.88
CA ALA A 65 19.94 6.90 -6.86
C ALA A 65 18.58 6.17 -6.78
N LEU A 66 17.70 6.64 -5.91
CA LEU A 66 16.36 6.07 -5.75
C LEU A 66 15.51 6.17 -7.02
N ARG A 67 15.56 7.30 -7.73
CA ARG A 67 14.81 7.47 -9.00
C ARG A 67 15.37 6.57 -10.11
N LYS A 68 16.70 6.44 -10.22
CA LYS A 68 17.33 5.51 -11.17
C LYS A 68 16.96 4.06 -10.84
N LEU A 69 17.05 3.70 -9.56
CA LEU A 69 16.72 2.36 -9.09
C LEU A 69 15.25 2.01 -9.35
N ARG A 70 14.31 2.95 -9.10
CA ARG A 70 12.91 2.78 -9.45
C ARG A 70 12.71 2.45 -10.92
N ARG A 71 13.34 3.22 -11.81
CA ARG A 71 13.25 2.97 -13.25
C ARG A 71 13.75 1.56 -13.61
N ASP A 72 14.87 1.15 -13.06
CA ASP A 72 15.48 -0.15 -13.37
C ASP A 72 14.64 -1.31 -12.80
N ILE A 73 14.09 -1.15 -11.58
CA ILE A 73 13.11 -2.09 -10.98
C ILE A 73 11.86 -2.18 -11.85
N MET A 74 11.30 -1.04 -12.28
CA MET A 74 10.10 -1.01 -13.12
C MET A 74 10.33 -1.75 -14.45
N LEU A 75 11.46 -1.50 -15.14
CA LEU A 75 11.82 -2.23 -16.35
C LEU A 75 11.93 -3.73 -16.08
N THR A 76 12.62 -4.13 -15.02
CA THR A 76 12.74 -5.54 -14.62
C THR A 76 11.36 -6.18 -14.44
N LEU A 77 10.48 -5.55 -13.67
CA LEU A 77 9.14 -6.09 -13.36
C LEU A 77 8.25 -6.16 -14.61
N ILE A 78 8.26 -5.11 -15.44
CA ILE A 78 7.51 -5.09 -16.71
C ILE A 78 7.96 -6.24 -17.60
N GLY A 79 9.29 -6.40 -17.82
CA GLY A 79 9.84 -7.45 -18.64
C GLY A 79 9.52 -8.83 -18.12
N ARG A 80 9.78 -9.09 -16.84
CA ARG A 80 9.59 -10.41 -16.22
C ARG A 80 8.11 -10.81 -16.10
N ASN A 81 7.26 -9.87 -15.70
CA ASN A 81 5.84 -10.16 -15.48
C ASN A 81 5.09 -10.37 -16.80
N ALA A 82 5.29 -9.51 -17.80
CA ALA A 82 4.64 -9.65 -19.10
C ALA A 82 5.08 -10.91 -19.85
N THR A 83 6.37 -11.26 -19.83
CA THR A 83 6.87 -12.51 -20.46
C THR A 83 6.50 -13.78 -19.68
N GLY A 84 5.98 -13.65 -18.46
CA GLY A 84 5.63 -14.77 -17.58
C GLY A 84 6.82 -15.35 -16.79
N ALA A 85 7.98 -14.69 -16.80
CA ALA A 85 9.13 -15.08 -15.98
C ALA A 85 8.90 -14.84 -14.47
N CYS A 86 7.94 -13.99 -14.11
CA CYS A 86 7.47 -13.85 -12.74
C CYS A 86 5.95 -13.66 -12.66
N GLY A 87 5.38 -13.88 -11.48
CA GLY A 87 3.97 -13.68 -11.18
C GLY A 87 3.70 -12.49 -10.25
N PHE A 88 2.45 -12.35 -9.86
CA PHE A 88 1.93 -11.30 -8.98
C PHE A 88 2.80 -11.07 -7.73
N HIS A 89 3.20 -12.14 -7.03
CA HIS A 89 3.95 -12.03 -5.78
C HIS A 89 5.31 -11.32 -5.94
N GLU A 90 6.09 -11.67 -6.98
CA GLU A 90 7.37 -10.99 -7.21
C GLU A 90 7.18 -9.49 -7.45
N VAL A 91 6.12 -9.09 -8.17
CA VAL A 91 5.83 -7.69 -8.45
C VAL A 91 5.56 -6.92 -7.16
N VAL A 92 4.61 -7.39 -6.34
CA VAL A 92 4.21 -6.67 -5.13
C VAL A 92 5.27 -6.72 -4.02
N ASP A 93 5.99 -7.83 -3.91
CA ASP A 93 7.08 -7.97 -2.93
C ASP A 93 8.24 -7.05 -3.29
N THR A 94 8.68 -7.02 -4.56
CA THR A 94 9.76 -6.14 -5.01
C THR A 94 9.41 -4.67 -4.79
N MET A 95 8.20 -4.24 -5.18
CA MET A 95 7.78 -2.85 -5.00
C MET A 95 7.64 -2.48 -3.52
N THR A 96 7.14 -3.40 -2.69
CA THR A 96 7.05 -3.19 -1.24
C THR A 96 8.43 -3.08 -0.61
N ILE A 97 9.36 -3.97 -0.95
CA ILE A 97 10.74 -3.93 -0.46
C ILE A 97 11.42 -2.62 -0.88
N PHE A 98 11.25 -2.22 -2.14
CA PHE A 98 11.82 -0.97 -2.63
C PHE A 98 11.26 0.25 -1.88
N ALA A 99 9.97 0.29 -1.59
CA ALA A 99 9.37 1.35 -0.80
C ALA A 99 9.91 1.37 0.65
N GLU A 100 10.00 0.20 1.32
CA GLU A 100 10.54 0.08 2.67
C GLU A 100 11.99 0.56 2.73
N GLU A 101 12.87 0.07 1.86
CA GLU A 101 14.29 0.45 1.84
C GLU A 101 14.48 1.94 1.47
N SER A 102 13.65 2.48 0.57
CA SER A 102 13.66 3.90 0.22
C SER A 102 13.26 4.79 1.41
N ILE A 103 12.16 4.45 2.09
CA ILE A 103 11.70 5.18 3.29
C ILE A 103 12.77 5.15 4.38
N GLN A 104 13.32 3.97 4.68
CA GLN A 104 14.37 3.83 5.71
C GLN A 104 15.62 4.64 5.38
N ALA A 105 16.03 4.64 4.12
CA ALA A 105 17.20 5.41 3.69
C ALA A 105 16.97 6.92 3.80
N VAL A 106 15.82 7.41 3.33
CA VAL A 106 15.47 8.83 3.37
C VAL A 106 15.34 9.31 4.82
N VAL A 107 14.65 8.54 5.68
CA VAL A 107 14.53 8.85 7.13
C VAL A 107 15.92 8.92 7.77
N ARG A 108 16.79 7.95 7.50
CA ARG A 108 18.13 7.88 8.07
C ARG A 108 19.00 9.05 7.62
N VAL A 109 19.11 9.30 6.32
CA VAL A 109 20.01 10.33 5.78
C VAL A 109 19.57 11.71 6.24
N HIS A 110 18.31 12.08 6.03
CA HIS A 110 17.81 13.38 6.45
C HIS A 110 17.72 13.57 7.96
N GLY A 111 17.45 12.47 8.71
CA GLY A 111 17.47 12.49 10.18
C GLY A 111 18.85 12.83 10.72
N ARG A 112 19.89 12.18 10.18
CA ARG A 112 21.29 12.45 10.57
C ARG A 112 21.74 13.85 10.19
N GLU A 113 21.43 14.34 8.99
CA GLU A 113 21.70 15.73 8.56
C GLU A 113 21.03 16.76 9.49
N LEU A 114 19.81 16.49 9.96
CA LEU A 114 19.14 17.35 10.93
C LEU A 114 19.80 17.27 12.31
N ALA A 115 20.23 16.08 12.74
CA ALA A 115 20.88 15.88 14.04
C ALA A 115 22.23 16.59 14.16
N GLU A 116 22.96 16.77 13.06
CA GLU A 116 24.18 17.59 13.03
C GLU A 116 23.94 19.03 13.52
N ARG A 117 22.77 19.56 13.25
CA ARG A 117 22.40 20.95 13.61
C ARG A 117 21.64 21.04 14.93
N TRP A 118 20.73 20.08 15.19
CA TRP A 118 19.75 20.17 16.24
C TRP A 118 19.96 19.15 17.37
N GLY A 119 20.86 18.18 17.21
CA GLY A 119 21.04 17.07 18.13
C GLY A 119 20.04 15.92 17.90
N VAL A 120 20.17 14.90 18.73
CA VAL A 120 19.36 13.68 18.69
C VAL A 120 18.05 13.88 19.46
N PRO A 121 16.87 13.53 18.89
CA PRO A 121 15.59 13.55 19.60
C PRO A 121 15.64 12.59 20.80
N MET A 122 15.28 13.07 21.98
CA MET A 122 15.27 12.30 23.22
C MET A 122 13.97 12.54 23.98
N ASN A 123 13.47 11.51 24.64
CA ASN A 123 12.37 11.67 25.59
C ASN A 123 12.78 12.40 26.87
N ALA A 124 11.88 12.61 27.82
CA ALA A 124 12.15 13.31 29.08
C ALA A 124 13.27 12.65 29.91
N GLU A 125 13.40 11.33 29.84
CA GLU A 125 14.42 10.52 30.52
C GLU A 125 15.79 10.58 29.83
N GLY A 126 15.87 11.20 28.66
CA GLY A 126 17.11 11.30 27.87
C GLY A 126 17.41 10.04 27.03
N VAL A 127 16.39 9.26 26.72
CA VAL A 127 16.49 8.10 25.83
C VAL A 127 16.27 8.55 24.38
N PRO A 128 17.17 8.20 23.44
CA PRO A 128 16.97 8.49 22.01
C PRO A 128 15.68 7.86 21.47
N GLN A 129 14.96 8.60 20.64
CA GLN A 129 13.75 8.18 19.95
C GLN A 129 13.93 8.20 18.44
N ASP A 130 13.07 7.49 17.72
CA ASP A 130 13.05 7.44 16.26
C ASP A 130 11.70 7.86 15.68
N LEU A 131 11.70 8.29 14.41
CA LEU A 131 10.48 8.48 13.65
C LEU A 131 9.92 7.13 13.24
N LEU A 132 8.72 6.81 13.72
CA LEU A 132 7.98 5.62 13.36
C LEU A 132 7.10 5.94 12.14
N VAL A 133 7.51 5.48 10.96
CA VAL A 133 6.73 5.66 9.73
C VAL A 133 5.80 4.47 9.57
N VAL A 134 4.49 4.72 9.61
CA VAL A 134 3.47 3.69 9.36
C VAL A 134 3.08 3.74 7.89
N GLY A 135 3.35 2.65 7.18
CA GLY A 135 2.80 2.39 5.85
C GLY A 135 1.38 1.86 5.98
N MET A 136 0.44 2.52 5.29
CA MET A 136 -0.97 2.17 5.26
C MET A 136 -1.34 1.47 3.95
N GLY A 137 -2.58 1.08 3.78
CA GLY A 137 -3.10 0.54 2.54
C GLY A 137 -2.28 -0.61 1.95
N LYS A 138 -1.94 -0.53 0.68
CA LYS A 138 -1.18 -1.59 -0.02
C LYS A 138 0.25 -1.74 0.49
N LEU A 139 0.91 -0.64 0.88
CA LEU A 139 2.25 -0.70 1.48
C LEU A 139 2.23 -1.45 2.81
N GLY A 140 1.30 -1.12 3.68
CA GLY A 140 1.15 -1.80 4.97
C GLY A 140 0.80 -3.29 4.80
N GLY A 141 -0.03 -3.62 3.82
CA GLY A 141 -0.43 -4.98 3.45
C GLY A 141 0.63 -5.80 2.72
N ARG A 142 1.78 -5.22 2.35
CA ARG A 142 2.79 -5.85 1.47
C ARG A 142 2.25 -6.22 0.09
N GLU A 143 1.42 -5.36 -0.47
CA GLU A 143 0.73 -5.59 -1.74
C GLU A 143 0.89 -4.38 -2.67
N LEU A 144 2.03 -3.67 -2.61
CA LEU A 144 2.22 -2.42 -3.32
C LEU A 144 2.27 -2.65 -4.84
N ASN A 145 1.49 -1.88 -5.59
CA ASN A 145 1.55 -1.87 -7.05
C ASN A 145 2.76 -1.07 -7.55
N VAL A 146 3.05 -1.24 -8.82
CA VAL A 146 4.16 -0.57 -9.51
C VAL A 146 3.98 0.95 -9.61
N SER A 147 2.76 1.44 -9.74
CA SER A 147 2.45 2.88 -9.83
C SER A 147 1.39 3.31 -8.81
N SER A 148 1.45 2.77 -7.58
CA SER A 148 0.62 3.21 -6.47
C SER A 148 1.25 4.38 -5.73
N ASP A 149 0.37 5.19 -5.09
CA ASP A 149 0.79 6.05 -4.00
C ASP A 149 1.16 5.20 -2.78
N ILE A 150 2.00 5.75 -1.92
CA ILE A 150 2.26 5.23 -0.59
C ILE A 150 1.55 6.12 0.44
N ASP A 151 0.61 5.52 1.16
CA ASP A 151 -0.08 6.20 2.27
C ASP A 151 0.78 6.08 3.52
N LEU A 152 1.18 7.22 4.11
CA LEU A 152 2.07 7.26 5.26
C LEU A 152 1.45 8.01 6.43
N ILE A 153 1.76 7.56 7.67
CA ILE A 153 1.51 8.29 8.91
C ILE A 153 2.84 8.35 9.66
N PHE A 154 3.20 9.54 10.15
CA PHE A 154 4.43 9.78 10.91
C PHE A 154 4.10 9.89 12.40
N LEU A 155 4.74 9.02 13.20
CA LEU A 155 4.56 8.95 14.64
C LEU A 155 5.91 9.06 15.36
N TYR A 156 5.86 9.47 16.62
CA TYR A 156 6.98 9.34 17.55
C TYR A 156 6.45 8.90 18.92
N GLY A 157 7.35 8.41 19.79
CA GLY A 157 6.98 7.90 21.09
C GLY A 157 6.50 9.01 22.03
N ASP A 158 7.44 9.61 22.72
CA ASP A 158 7.19 10.54 23.81
C ASP A 158 7.59 11.98 23.46
N GLU A 159 7.01 12.93 24.16
CA GLU A 159 7.46 14.32 24.14
C GLU A 159 8.87 14.45 24.72
N GLY A 160 9.59 15.48 24.29
CA GLY A 160 10.94 15.75 24.76
C GLY A 160 11.67 16.78 23.90
N GLU A 161 12.98 16.80 24.00
CA GLU A 161 13.83 17.76 23.29
C GLU A 161 15.05 17.08 22.68
N THR A 162 15.60 17.71 21.64
CA THR A 162 16.86 17.23 21.04
C THR A 162 18.04 17.60 21.95
N ARG A 163 19.05 16.71 22.00
CA ARG A 163 20.29 16.91 22.76
C ARG A 163 21.53 16.55 21.92
N PRO A 164 22.65 17.26 22.13
CA PRO A 164 23.94 16.83 21.58
C PRO A 164 24.32 15.43 22.09
N THR A 165 24.98 14.64 21.26
CA THR A 165 25.57 13.35 21.64
C THR A 165 27.02 13.28 21.19
N ALA A 166 27.72 12.21 21.57
CA ALA A 166 29.14 12.02 21.16
C ALA A 166 29.27 11.99 19.62
N GLU A 167 28.27 11.57 18.89
CA GLU A 167 28.26 11.53 17.43
C GLU A 167 27.89 12.90 16.81
N PHE A 168 27.07 13.71 17.49
CA PHE A 168 26.54 14.99 17.02
C PHE A 168 26.92 16.14 17.97
N LEU A 169 28.23 16.31 18.23
CA LEU A 169 28.77 17.30 19.20
C LEU A 169 28.55 18.75 18.76
N ASN A 170 28.39 19.01 17.47
CA ASN A 170 28.25 20.36 16.91
C ASN A 170 26.82 20.94 16.98
N ALA A 171 25.87 20.18 17.48
CA ALA A 171 24.52 20.63 17.66
C ALA A 171 24.47 21.75 18.73
N ARG A 172 24.19 22.98 18.30
CA ARG A 172 24.24 24.18 19.16
C ARG A 172 22.86 24.67 19.59
N ARG A 173 21.79 24.03 19.11
CA ARG A 173 20.41 24.44 19.35
C ARG A 173 19.60 23.21 19.71
N SER A 174 18.69 23.35 20.67
CA SER A 174 17.68 22.36 20.97
C SER A 174 16.35 22.78 20.36
N VAL A 175 15.56 21.81 19.96
CA VAL A 175 14.16 21.94 19.55
C VAL A 175 13.35 20.80 20.19
N THR A 176 12.04 20.96 20.25
CA THR A 176 11.16 19.89 20.70
C THR A 176 11.16 18.70 19.71
N VAL A 177 10.82 17.51 20.19
CA VAL A 177 10.81 16.28 19.37
C VAL A 177 9.82 16.43 18.22
N ASP A 178 8.63 17.01 18.46
CA ASP A 178 7.65 17.26 17.42
C ASP A 178 8.17 18.22 16.34
N GLU A 179 8.84 19.29 16.72
CA GLU A 179 9.46 20.23 15.78
C GLU A 179 10.56 19.56 14.93
N PHE A 180 11.39 18.73 15.57
CA PHE A 180 12.44 17.96 14.86
C PHE A 180 11.80 17.04 13.82
N TYR A 181 10.81 16.24 14.20
CA TYR A 181 10.18 15.31 13.29
C TYR A 181 9.27 15.98 12.27
N ALA A 182 8.65 17.10 12.59
CA ALA A 182 7.95 17.91 11.58
C ALA A 182 8.91 18.47 10.51
N ARG A 183 10.12 18.86 10.89
CA ARG A 183 11.18 19.26 9.95
C ARG A 183 11.65 18.07 9.10
N LEU A 184 11.81 16.91 9.72
CA LEU A 184 12.20 15.67 9.04
C LEU A 184 11.12 15.25 8.03
N ALA A 185 9.85 15.22 8.41
CA ALA A 185 8.74 14.90 7.53
C ALA A 185 8.68 15.79 6.27
N ARG A 186 8.92 17.11 6.44
CA ARG A 186 8.98 18.07 5.33
C ARG A 186 10.17 17.84 4.38
N ARG A 187 11.15 17.03 4.75
CA ARG A 187 12.25 16.59 3.86
C ARG A 187 11.97 15.23 3.24
N ILE A 188 11.37 14.30 4.00
CA ILE A 188 11.03 12.95 3.53
C ILE A 188 10.04 13.01 2.37
N ILE A 189 8.96 13.80 2.51
CA ILE A 189 7.89 13.85 1.52
C ILE A 189 8.42 14.29 0.15
N PRO A 190 9.10 15.44 -0.02
CA PRO A 190 9.63 15.84 -1.32
C PRO A 190 10.71 14.88 -1.85
N ALA A 191 11.57 14.33 -0.98
CA ALA A 191 12.61 13.38 -1.39
C ALA A 191 12.04 12.13 -2.09
N LEU A 192 10.83 11.70 -1.71
CA LEU A 192 10.13 10.57 -2.33
C LEU A 192 9.21 11.02 -3.48
N ASN A 193 8.52 12.16 -3.33
CA ASN A 193 7.40 12.57 -4.18
C ASN A 193 7.80 13.45 -5.36
N ASP A 194 8.80 14.33 -5.19
CA ASP A 194 9.03 15.37 -6.18
C ASP A 194 9.69 14.82 -7.45
N PRO A 195 9.13 15.12 -8.63
CA PRO A 195 9.69 14.69 -9.90
C PRO A 195 10.96 15.48 -10.22
N GLU A 196 12.06 14.78 -10.45
CA GLU A 196 13.33 15.37 -10.88
C GLU A 196 14.13 14.37 -11.71
N GLY A 197 14.76 14.80 -12.79
CA GLY A 197 15.58 13.94 -13.65
C GLY A 197 14.80 12.72 -14.16
N PRO A 198 15.13 11.49 -13.71
CA PRO A 198 14.46 10.26 -14.17
C PRO A 198 12.99 10.12 -13.72
N GLY A 199 12.44 11.03 -12.94
CA GLY A 199 11.08 10.99 -12.42
C GLY A 199 11.02 11.07 -10.89
N PHE A 200 10.00 10.49 -10.29
CA PHE A 200 9.78 10.43 -8.83
C PHE A 200 10.13 9.04 -8.27
N VAL A 201 10.21 8.92 -6.95
CA VAL A 201 10.37 7.62 -6.28
C VAL A 201 9.00 7.01 -5.97
N PHE A 202 8.19 7.68 -5.16
CA PHE A 202 6.80 7.34 -4.88
C PHE A 202 5.98 8.62 -4.65
N ARG A 203 4.75 8.65 -5.12
CA ARG A 203 3.77 9.66 -4.68
C ARG A 203 3.40 9.36 -3.23
N VAL A 204 3.44 10.38 -2.38
CA VAL A 204 3.17 10.25 -0.94
C VAL A 204 1.81 10.84 -0.61
N ASP A 205 0.96 10.04 0.06
CA ASP A 205 -0.34 10.49 0.57
C ASP A 205 -0.33 10.46 2.11
N MET A 206 -0.61 11.62 2.73
CA MET A 206 -0.63 11.79 4.17
C MET A 206 -2.05 11.96 4.75
N ARG A 207 -3.10 11.78 3.95
CA ARG A 207 -4.49 12.08 4.35
C ARG A 207 -5.06 11.11 5.38
N LEU A 208 -4.44 9.94 5.58
CA LEU A 208 -4.85 8.96 6.59
C LEU A 208 -4.34 9.27 8.01
N ARG A 209 -3.54 10.34 8.18
CA ARG A 209 -3.09 10.75 9.51
C ARG A 209 -4.23 11.27 10.39
N PRO A 210 -4.11 11.24 11.73
CA PRO A 210 -5.11 11.80 12.64
C PRO A 210 -5.53 13.22 12.23
N ASN A 211 -6.83 13.46 12.16
CA ASN A 211 -7.45 14.71 11.67
C ASN A 211 -7.18 15.05 10.20
N GLY A 212 -6.62 14.14 9.41
CA GLY A 212 -6.36 14.34 7.98
C GLY A 212 -5.54 15.60 7.70
N ASP A 213 -5.95 16.42 6.72
CA ASP A 213 -5.22 17.62 6.33
C ASP A 213 -5.27 18.75 7.38
N ALA A 214 -6.21 18.71 8.32
CA ALA A 214 -6.29 19.64 9.43
C ALA A 214 -5.37 19.28 10.61
N GLY A 215 -4.87 18.03 10.65
CA GLY A 215 -4.00 17.54 11.71
C GLY A 215 -2.52 17.86 11.47
N PRO A 216 -1.68 17.72 12.51
CA PRO A 216 -0.25 17.91 12.39
C PRO A 216 0.37 16.87 11.44
N ILE A 217 1.53 17.19 10.87
CA ILE A 217 2.24 16.30 9.94
C ILE A 217 2.85 15.07 10.64
N VAL A 218 3.17 15.22 11.92
CA VAL A 218 3.63 14.16 12.83
C VAL A 218 2.79 14.19 14.10
N CYS A 219 2.59 13.06 14.76
CA CYS A 219 1.90 13.04 16.05
C CYS A 219 2.58 12.08 17.03
N SER A 220 2.46 12.39 18.34
CA SER A 220 2.95 11.51 19.39
C SER A 220 2.06 10.25 19.52
N ALA A 221 2.57 9.24 20.21
CA ALA A 221 1.81 8.05 20.55
C ALA A 221 0.55 8.40 21.37
N ASP A 222 0.67 9.30 22.35
CA ASP A 222 -0.45 9.77 23.20
C ASP A 222 -1.53 10.47 22.37
N MET A 223 -1.13 11.36 21.44
CA MET A 223 -2.08 12.01 20.54
C MET A 223 -2.80 11.00 19.64
N LEU A 224 -2.10 9.97 19.16
CA LEU A 224 -2.72 8.89 18.39
C LEU A 224 -3.74 8.14 19.26
N GLU A 225 -3.39 7.78 20.49
CA GLU A 225 -4.27 7.06 21.41
C GLU A 225 -5.54 7.85 21.69
N GLU A 226 -5.39 9.13 22.08
CA GLU A 226 -6.52 10.03 22.33
C GLU A 226 -7.42 10.16 21.08
N TYR A 227 -6.82 10.33 19.90
CA TYR A 227 -7.57 10.43 18.65
C TYR A 227 -8.37 9.15 18.36
N LEU A 228 -7.74 7.98 18.44
CA LEU A 228 -8.41 6.70 18.18
C LEU A 228 -9.54 6.42 19.17
N TYR A 229 -9.36 6.85 20.42
CA TYR A 229 -10.36 6.66 21.47
C TYR A 229 -11.57 7.62 21.35
N THR A 230 -11.31 8.90 21.03
CA THR A 230 -12.34 9.97 21.08
C THR A 230 -12.98 10.24 19.71
N GLN A 231 -12.23 10.11 18.61
CA GLN A 231 -12.64 10.53 17.27
C GLN A 231 -12.55 9.43 16.23
N GLY A 232 -11.89 8.30 16.55
CA GLY A 232 -11.65 7.20 15.62
C GLY A 232 -12.94 6.67 14.99
N ARG A 233 -13.05 6.77 13.66
CA ARG A 233 -14.22 6.40 12.87
C ARG A 233 -14.15 4.93 12.41
N ASP A 234 -15.30 4.34 12.10
CA ASP A 234 -15.36 2.95 11.67
C ASP A 234 -14.57 2.66 10.39
N TRP A 235 -14.50 3.59 9.43
CA TRP A 235 -13.70 3.43 8.23
C TRP A 235 -12.18 3.43 8.51
N GLU A 236 -11.73 4.12 9.57
CA GLU A 236 -10.31 4.15 9.95
C GLU A 236 -9.85 2.80 10.49
N ARG A 237 -10.76 1.97 11.06
CA ARG A 237 -10.44 0.58 11.44
C ARG A 237 -9.99 -0.23 10.24
N PHE A 238 -10.65 -0.05 9.08
CA PHE A 238 -10.25 -0.70 7.83
C PHE A 238 -8.89 -0.20 7.35
N ALA A 239 -8.64 1.10 7.45
CA ALA A 239 -7.34 1.67 7.10
C ALA A 239 -6.23 1.11 8.01
N TRP A 240 -6.42 1.18 9.34
CA TRP A 240 -5.46 0.70 10.32
C TRP A 240 -5.27 -0.82 10.36
N LEU A 241 -6.22 -1.60 9.84
CA LEU A 241 -6.08 -3.05 9.70
C LEU A 241 -4.83 -3.42 8.89
N LYS A 242 -4.49 -2.64 7.88
CA LYS A 242 -3.26 -2.81 7.08
C LYS A 242 -2.05 -2.02 7.62
N GLY A 243 -2.22 -1.17 8.65
CA GLY A 243 -1.15 -0.34 9.20
C GLY A 243 0.06 -1.15 9.67
N ARG A 244 1.27 -0.77 9.20
CA ARG A 244 2.54 -1.43 9.55
C ARG A 244 3.68 -0.43 9.60
N ILE A 245 4.51 -0.47 10.64
CA ILE A 245 5.74 0.34 10.71
C ILE A 245 6.71 -0.15 9.65
N VAL A 246 7.22 0.77 8.84
CA VAL A 246 8.11 0.52 7.68
C VAL A 246 9.45 1.23 7.80
N SER A 247 9.62 2.14 8.78
CA SER A 247 10.92 2.70 9.14
C SER A 247 11.75 1.74 9.99
N GLY A 248 12.98 2.11 10.28
CA GLY A 248 13.90 1.42 11.17
C GLY A 248 14.63 2.39 12.09
N PRO A 249 15.43 1.90 13.03
CA PRO A 249 16.17 2.73 13.96
C PRO A 249 17.23 3.60 13.27
N VAL A 250 17.35 4.84 13.72
CA VAL A 250 18.36 5.82 13.29
C VAL A 250 19.20 6.29 14.47
N PHE A 251 18.55 6.56 15.60
CA PHE A 251 19.14 7.12 16.81
C PHE A 251 19.06 6.16 18.00
N SER A 252 18.02 5.31 18.05
CA SER A 252 17.84 4.32 19.11
C SER A 252 18.49 2.97 18.75
N THR A 253 18.55 2.06 19.72
CA THR A 253 18.94 0.67 19.45
C THR A 253 17.78 -0.10 18.76
N PRO A 254 18.06 -1.21 18.04
CA PRO A 254 17.02 -2.04 17.45
C PRO A 254 15.99 -2.53 18.48
N GLU A 255 16.40 -2.81 19.71
CA GLU A 255 15.52 -3.28 20.79
C GLU A 255 14.59 -2.17 21.30
N GLN A 256 15.10 -0.93 21.42
CA GLN A 256 14.31 0.24 21.77
C GLN A 256 13.29 0.53 20.68
N PHE A 257 13.70 0.59 19.41
CA PHE A 257 12.83 0.79 18.26
C PHE A 257 11.70 -0.26 18.18
N GLU A 258 12.02 -1.53 18.41
CA GLU A 258 11.01 -2.60 18.41
C GLU A 258 10.04 -2.47 19.62
N THR A 259 10.52 -1.97 20.75
CA THR A 259 9.69 -1.71 21.93
C THR A 259 8.68 -0.60 21.65
N GLU A 260 9.10 0.52 21.09
CA GLU A 260 8.22 1.61 20.67
C GLU A 260 7.25 1.14 19.56
N SER A 261 7.74 0.38 18.60
CA SER A 261 6.91 -0.21 17.55
C SER A 261 5.83 -1.13 18.10
N ARG A 262 6.14 -1.92 19.14
CA ARG A 262 5.13 -2.76 19.84
C ARG A 262 4.13 -1.92 20.62
N TYR A 263 4.56 -0.83 21.22
CA TYR A 263 3.68 0.09 21.93
C TYR A 263 2.64 0.67 20.97
N ILE A 264 3.04 1.25 19.84
CA ILE A 264 2.09 1.74 18.82
C ILE A 264 1.12 0.65 18.36
N ARG A 265 1.62 -0.58 18.11
CA ARG A 265 0.73 -1.70 17.76
C ARG A 265 -0.28 -2.02 18.86
N SER A 266 0.11 -1.90 20.13
CA SER A 266 -0.78 -2.14 21.27
C SER A 266 -1.89 -1.10 21.41
N LEU A 267 -1.67 0.14 21.01
CA LEU A 267 -2.68 1.20 20.97
C LEU A 267 -3.70 0.97 19.85
N VAL A 268 -3.21 0.59 18.66
CA VAL A 268 -4.05 0.42 17.47
C VAL A 268 -4.89 -0.86 17.50
N GLN A 269 -4.35 -1.96 18.05
CA GLN A 269 -5.00 -3.27 17.99
C GLN A 269 -6.40 -3.29 18.64
N PRO A 270 -6.67 -2.73 19.85
CA PRO A 270 -8.01 -2.69 20.43
C PRO A 270 -8.99 -1.81 19.66
N PHE A 271 -8.49 -0.78 18.97
CA PHE A 271 -9.32 0.05 18.10
C PHE A 271 -9.79 -0.76 16.89
N VAL A 272 -8.90 -1.52 16.22
CA VAL A 272 -9.23 -2.32 15.03
C VAL A 272 -10.05 -3.56 15.38
N PHE A 273 -9.61 -4.34 16.37
CA PHE A 273 -10.16 -5.65 16.72
C PHE A 273 -10.83 -5.64 18.10
N ARG A 274 -12.11 -5.28 18.12
CA ARG A 274 -12.91 -5.35 19.36
C ARG A 274 -13.34 -6.78 19.64
N LYS A 275 -13.24 -7.22 20.91
CA LYS A 275 -13.69 -8.54 21.35
C LYS A 275 -15.22 -8.75 21.17
N TYR A 276 -15.96 -7.67 21.34
CA TYR A 276 -17.40 -7.61 21.11
C TYR A 276 -17.65 -6.48 20.12
N LEU A 277 -17.96 -6.86 18.88
CA LEU A 277 -18.37 -5.87 17.88
C LEU A 277 -19.80 -5.45 18.19
N ASP A 278 -20.02 -4.16 18.28
CA ASP A 278 -21.34 -3.59 18.29
C ASP A 278 -21.98 -3.74 16.90
N PHE A 279 -23.21 -4.20 16.82
CA PHE A 279 -23.95 -4.33 15.56
C PHE A 279 -24.08 -2.99 14.83
N SER A 280 -24.08 -1.88 15.57
CA SER A 280 -24.05 -0.54 15.01
C SER A 280 -22.82 -0.31 14.11
N ALA A 281 -21.66 -0.85 14.47
CA ALA A 281 -20.43 -0.75 13.67
C ALA A 281 -20.56 -1.49 12.35
N ILE A 282 -21.15 -2.70 12.34
CA ILE A 282 -21.38 -3.46 11.10
C ILE A 282 -22.36 -2.70 10.20
N SER A 283 -23.45 -2.19 10.77
CA SER A 283 -24.44 -1.38 10.03
C SER A 283 -23.81 -0.10 9.45
N SER A 284 -22.96 0.58 10.23
CA SER A 284 -22.22 1.78 9.76
C SER A 284 -21.29 1.46 8.60
N LEU A 285 -20.62 0.31 8.64
CA LEU A 285 -19.72 -0.15 7.58
C LEU A 285 -20.48 -0.53 6.31
N THR A 286 -21.63 -1.20 6.45
CA THR A 286 -22.51 -1.53 5.32
C THR A 286 -23.02 -0.23 4.66
N LYS A 287 -23.49 0.73 5.44
CA LYS A 287 -23.91 2.05 4.92
C LYS A 287 -22.78 2.82 4.24
N LEU A 288 -21.58 2.80 4.81
CA LEU A 288 -20.41 3.43 4.18
C LEU A 288 -20.09 2.78 2.83
N HIS A 289 -20.14 1.45 2.79
CA HIS A 289 -19.92 0.72 1.53
C HIS A 289 -21.00 1.03 0.50
N GLU A 290 -22.28 1.08 0.90
CA GLU A 290 -23.39 1.47 0.02
C GLU A 290 -23.19 2.86 -0.56
N LEU A 291 -22.73 3.84 0.25
CA LEU A 291 -22.42 5.19 -0.23
C LEU A 291 -21.28 5.20 -1.25
N VAL A 292 -20.20 4.47 -0.96
CA VAL A 292 -19.05 4.32 -1.89
C VAL A 292 -19.48 3.64 -3.18
N ARG A 293 -20.32 2.59 -3.07
CA ARG A 293 -20.86 1.84 -4.21
C ARG A 293 -21.78 2.72 -5.06
N ALA A 294 -22.69 3.47 -4.44
CA ALA A 294 -23.60 4.38 -5.16
C ALA A 294 -22.83 5.49 -5.92
N GLU A 295 -21.78 6.04 -5.34
CA GLU A 295 -20.94 7.03 -6.02
C GLU A 295 -20.16 6.41 -7.18
N THR A 296 -19.63 5.20 -7.01
CA THR A 296 -18.92 4.46 -8.05
C THR A 296 -19.86 4.08 -9.19
N ASP A 297 -21.06 3.57 -8.86
CA ASP A 297 -22.09 3.22 -9.84
C ASP A 297 -22.50 4.45 -10.67
N ARG A 298 -22.66 5.61 -10.05
CA ARG A 298 -22.98 6.86 -10.75
C ARG A 298 -21.89 7.23 -11.76
N ARG A 299 -20.62 7.11 -11.37
CA ARG A 299 -19.46 7.40 -12.25
C ARG A 299 -19.31 6.36 -13.36
N GLU A 300 -19.50 5.07 -13.04
CA GLU A 300 -19.45 4.00 -14.03
C GLU A 300 -20.62 4.03 -15.01
N LEU A 301 -21.85 4.30 -14.55
CA LEU A 301 -23.03 4.43 -15.42
C LEU A 301 -22.87 5.55 -16.44
N ALA A 302 -22.29 6.68 -16.04
CA ALA A 302 -21.99 7.81 -16.94
C ALA A 302 -20.99 7.42 -18.04
N ARG A 303 -20.12 6.43 -17.82
CA ARG A 303 -19.04 5.99 -18.71
C ARG A 303 -19.10 4.51 -19.08
N SER A 304 -20.18 3.81 -18.79
CA SER A 304 -20.28 2.34 -18.92
C SER A 304 -20.04 1.81 -20.34
N ARG A 305 -20.33 2.62 -21.35
CA ARG A 305 -20.02 2.31 -22.76
C ARG A 305 -18.52 2.45 -23.10
N GLU A 306 -17.78 3.19 -22.29
CA GLU A 306 -16.35 3.48 -22.54
C GLU A 306 -15.41 2.50 -21.85
N GLY A 307 -15.85 1.82 -20.77
CA GLY A 307 -14.98 0.93 -20.01
C GLY A 307 -15.49 0.60 -18.60
N CYS A 308 -14.57 0.11 -17.75
CA CYS A 308 -14.85 -0.14 -16.34
C CYS A 308 -13.63 0.19 -15.46
N ASN A 309 -13.88 0.51 -14.18
CA ASN A 309 -12.82 0.62 -13.19
C ASN A 309 -12.58 -0.74 -12.51
N VAL A 310 -11.45 -1.37 -12.75
CA VAL A 310 -11.12 -2.72 -12.24
C VAL A 310 -10.90 -2.76 -10.73
N LYS A 311 -10.66 -1.60 -10.10
CA LYS A 311 -10.44 -1.50 -8.66
C LYS A 311 -11.68 -1.04 -7.91
N LEU A 312 -12.27 0.08 -8.32
CA LEU A 312 -13.35 0.74 -7.59
C LEU A 312 -14.73 0.34 -8.09
N GLY A 313 -14.84 -0.18 -9.33
CA GLY A 313 -16.09 -0.62 -9.93
C GLY A 313 -16.69 -1.84 -9.22
N ARG A 314 -17.98 -2.09 -9.48
CA ARG A 314 -18.68 -3.28 -8.95
C ARG A 314 -17.95 -4.56 -9.37
N GLY A 315 -17.72 -5.47 -8.44
CA GLY A 315 -16.96 -6.69 -8.67
C GLY A 315 -15.48 -6.48 -8.86
N GLY A 316 -14.93 -5.30 -8.48
CA GLY A 316 -13.52 -4.97 -8.57
C GLY A 316 -12.70 -5.39 -7.34
N ILE A 317 -11.41 -5.05 -7.38
CA ILE A 317 -10.42 -5.39 -6.35
C ILE A 317 -10.90 -4.95 -4.95
N ARG A 318 -11.48 -3.74 -4.84
CA ARG A 318 -11.92 -3.17 -3.57
C ARG A 318 -13.03 -4.00 -2.91
N GLU A 319 -13.95 -4.59 -3.67
CA GLU A 319 -15.01 -5.43 -3.10
C GLU A 319 -14.43 -6.74 -2.54
N ILE A 320 -13.44 -7.35 -3.18
CA ILE A 320 -12.73 -8.51 -2.62
C ILE A 320 -12.01 -8.14 -1.32
N GLU A 321 -11.23 -7.05 -1.33
CA GLU A 321 -10.55 -6.56 -0.12
C GLU A 321 -11.56 -6.25 1.00
N PHE A 322 -12.71 -5.67 0.67
CA PHE A 322 -13.72 -5.32 1.67
C PHE A 322 -14.41 -6.54 2.27
N ILE A 323 -14.69 -7.60 1.47
CA ILE A 323 -15.17 -8.90 1.99
C ILE A 323 -14.20 -9.42 3.06
N VAL A 324 -12.93 -9.48 2.72
CA VAL A 324 -11.87 -10.00 3.61
C VAL A 324 -11.76 -9.18 4.89
N GLN A 325 -11.64 -7.86 4.75
CA GLN A 325 -11.47 -6.96 5.87
C GLN A 325 -12.68 -6.93 6.80
N THR A 326 -13.90 -6.98 6.25
CA THR A 326 -15.12 -7.07 7.05
C THR A 326 -15.14 -8.33 7.91
N LEU A 327 -14.84 -9.49 7.32
CA LEU A 327 -14.77 -10.75 8.06
C LEU A 327 -13.64 -10.75 9.11
N GLN A 328 -12.51 -10.11 8.82
CA GLN A 328 -11.42 -9.90 9.77
C GLN A 328 -11.87 -9.03 10.97
N VAL A 329 -12.53 -7.90 10.73
CA VAL A 329 -13.00 -7.02 11.80
C VAL A 329 -14.05 -7.74 12.66
N ILE A 330 -14.97 -8.50 12.06
CA ILE A 330 -16.00 -9.26 12.79
C ILE A 330 -15.41 -10.34 13.69
N ARG A 331 -14.39 -11.07 13.23
CA ARG A 331 -13.88 -12.28 13.91
C ARG A 331 -12.54 -12.09 14.59
N GLY A 332 -11.69 -11.17 14.11
CA GLY A 332 -10.32 -10.97 14.58
C GLY A 332 -10.19 -10.52 16.04
N GLY A 333 -11.27 -10.00 16.64
CA GLY A 333 -11.31 -9.72 18.07
C GLY A 333 -11.22 -10.99 18.95
N ARG A 334 -11.71 -12.12 18.44
CA ARG A 334 -11.72 -13.42 19.11
C ARG A 334 -10.69 -14.40 18.56
N ASP A 335 -10.29 -14.24 17.30
CA ASP A 335 -9.34 -15.10 16.60
C ASP A 335 -8.14 -14.28 16.10
N ALA A 336 -7.01 -14.42 16.78
CA ALA A 336 -5.79 -13.70 16.45
C ALA A 336 -5.19 -14.11 15.10
N THR A 337 -5.50 -15.30 14.58
CA THR A 337 -5.02 -15.78 13.27
C THR A 337 -5.58 -14.95 12.10
N LEU A 338 -6.68 -14.21 12.34
CA LEU A 338 -7.34 -13.35 11.38
C LEU A 338 -6.86 -11.88 11.43
N ARG A 339 -5.77 -11.58 12.15
CA ARG A 339 -5.23 -10.22 12.30
C ARG A 339 -4.08 -9.92 11.32
N GLY A 340 -3.95 -10.69 10.25
CA GLY A 340 -2.98 -10.44 9.18
C GLY A 340 -3.36 -9.22 8.35
N ARG A 341 -2.41 -8.74 7.52
CA ARG A 341 -2.56 -7.51 6.73
C ARG A 341 -2.73 -7.75 5.23
N SER A 342 -2.14 -8.84 4.73
CA SER A 342 -2.15 -9.18 3.30
C SER A 342 -3.43 -9.91 2.92
N THR A 343 -4.03 -9.54 1.79
CA THR A 343 -5.35 -10.05 1.37
C THR A 343 -5.36 -11.55 1.10
N LEU A 344 -4.43 -12.07 0.31
CA LEU A 344 -4.41 -13.50 -0.06
C LEU A 344 -4.22 -14.43 1.15
N PRO A 345 -3.23 -14.23 2.05
CA PRO A 345 -3.12 -15.03 3.26
C PRO A 345 -4.35 -14.96 4.18
N MET A 346 -5.06 -13.82 4.16
CA MET A 346 -6.27 -13.67 4.96
C MET A 346 -7.48 -14.37 4.35
N ILE A 347 -7.61 -14.46 3.02
CA ILE A 347 -8.62 -15.29 2.37
C ILE A 347 -8.45 -16.74 2.82
N GLU A 348 -7.23 -17.29 2.80
CA GLU A 348 -6.93 -18.64 3.26
C GLU A 348 -7.21 -18.82 4.76
N ALA A 349 -6.84 -17.85 5.60
CA ALA A 349 -7.10 -17.92 7.04
C ALA A 349 -8.60 -17.90 7.34
N LEU A 350 -9.38 -17.11 6.61
CA LEU A 350 -10.84 -17.04 6.71
C LEU A 350 -11.51 -18.35 6.28
N ALA A 351 -10.96 -19.05 5.27
CA ALA A 351 -11.43 -20.37 4.89
C ALA A 351 -11.15 -21.40 6.00
N ARG A 352 -9.93 -21.42 6.55
CA ARG A 352 -9.58 -22.29 7.69
C ARG A 352 -10.46 -22.03 8.92
N ALA A 353 -10.83 -20.78 9.17
CA ALA A 353 -11.72 -20.39 10.26
C ALA A 353 -13.22 -20.63 9.95
N GLY A 354 -13.57 -21.21 8.80
CA GLY A 354 -14.95 -21.48 8.39
C GLY A 354 -15.76 -20.20 8.16
N ALA A 355 -15.11 -19.08 7.82
CA ALA A 355 -15.76 -17.81 7.48
C ALA A 355 -16.08 -17.69 5.98
N LEU A 356 -15.30 -18.39 5.17
CA LEU A 356 -15.49 -18.61 3.74
C LEU A 356 -15.48 -20.11 3.44
N SER A 357 -16.19 -20.55 2.40
CA SER A 357 -15.98 -21.92 1.90
C SER A 357 -14.62 -22.02 1.20
N ALA A 358 -14.02 -23.22 1.16
CA ALA A 358 -12.74 -23.44 0.47
C ALA A 358 -12.84 -23.07 -1.02
N GLU A 359 -13.96 -23.40 -1.68
CA GLU A 359 -14.23 -23.07 -3.08
C GLU A 359 -14.29 -21.55 -3.31
N ALA A 360 -15.00 -20.80 -2.42
CA ALA A 360 -15.08 -19.36 -2.50
C ALA A 360 -13.71 -18.70 -2.27
N ALA A 361 -12.92 -19.22 -1.34
CA ALA A 361 -11.58 -18.72 -1.04
C ALA A 361 -10.63 -18.91 -2.23
N ASP A 362 -10.60 -20.10 -2.84
CA ASP A 362 -9.79 -20.39 -4.02
C ASP A 362 -10.17 -19.48 -5.20
N THR A 363 -11.47 -19.39 -5.48
CA THR A 363 -11.99 -18.56 -6.57
C THR A 363 -11.68 -17.07 -6.36
N LEU A 364 -11.92 -16.54 -5.13
CA LEU A 364 -11.64 -15.14 -4.82
C LEU A 364 -10.15 -14.85 -4.90
N SER A 365 -9.28 -15.76 -4.47
CA SER A 365 -7.82 -15.61 -4.57
C SER A 365 -7.37 -15.53 -6.02
N GLY A 366 -7.86 -16.44 -6.89
CA GLY A 366 -7.55 -16.40 -8.32
C GLY A 366 -8.06 -15.13 -9.00
N TYR A 367 -9.25 -14.65 -8.65
CA TYR A 367 -9.84 -13.43 -9.19
C TYR A 367 -9.15 -12.17 -8.68
N TYR A 368 -8.74 -12.16 -7.41
CA TYR A 368 -7.93 -11.07 -6.86
C TYR A 368 -6.61 -10.93 -7.63
N VAL A 369 -5.86 -12.01 -7.80
CA VAL A 369 -4.61 -12.00 -8.57
C VAL A 369 -4.85 -11.53 -10.00
N PHE A 370 -5.86 -12.07 -10.68
CA PHE A 370 -6.17 -11.67 -12.05
C PHE A 370 -6.49 -10.17 -12.17
N LEU A 371 -7.36 -9.63 -11.30
CA LEU A 371 -7.69 -8.20 -11.32
C LEU A 371 -6.48 -7.31 -11.03
N ARG A 372 -5.59 -7.79 -10.15
CA ARG A 372 -4.33 -7.09 -9.84
C ARG A 372 -3.34 -7.15 -11.03
N ASP A 373 -3.26 -8.26 -11.75
CA ASP A 373 -2.47 -8.37 -12.98
C ASP A 373 -3.01 -7.42 -14.07
N VAL A 374 -4.33 -7.27 -14.18
CA VAL A 374 -4.94 -6.27 -15.08
C VAL A 374 -4.59 -4.84 -14.63
N GLU A 375 -4.67 -4.54 -13.33
CA GLU A 375 -4.26 -3.24 -12.78
C GLU A 375 -2.78 -2.96 -13.07
N HIS A 376 -1.88 -3.96 -12.93
CA HIS A 376 -0.47 -3.84 -13.27
C HIS A 376 -0.26 -3.60 -14.77
N ALA A 377 -0.92 -4.35 -15.64
CA ALA A 377 -0.80 -4.18 -17.08
C ALA A 377 -1.21 -2.77 -17.53
N LEU A 378 -2.29 -2.22 -16.98
CA LEU A 378 -2.71 -0.84 -17.24
C LEU A 378 -1.64 0.18 -16.78
N GLN A 379 -1.00 -0.07 -15.64
CA GLN A 379 0.06 0.80 -15.11
C GLN A 379 1.38 0.65 -15.88
N TYR A 380 1.68 -0.54 -16.41
CA TYR A 380 2.86 -0.79 -17.23
C TYR A 380 2.82 -0.04 -18.58
N VAL A 381 1.63 0.29 -19.09
CA VAL A 381 1.52 1.03 -20.36
C VAL A 381 2.31 2.33 -20.29
N ASP A 382 2.11 3.14 -19.24
CA ASP A 382 2.73 4.47 -19.16
C ASP A 382 3.06 4.98 -17.75
N ASP A 383 3.28 4.09 -16.77
CA ASP A 383 3.52 4.43 -15.36
C ASP A 383 2.48 5.41 -14.78
N GLN A 384 1.23 5.25 -15.17
CA GLN A 384 0.12 6.06 -14.69
C GLN A 384 -0.65 5.33 -13.58
N GLN A 385 -1.11 6.09 -12.58
CA GLN A 385 -2.01 5.56 -11.55
C GLN A 385 -3.43 5.40 -12.12
N THR A 386 -3.58 4.51 -13.09
CA THR A 386 -4.87 4.22 -13.71
C THR A 386 -5.40 2.85 -13.31
N GLN A 387 -6.73 2.74 -13.22
CA GLN A 387 -7.46 1.51 -12.95
C GLN A 387 -8.64 1.38 -13.94
N TRP A 388 -8.66 2.24 -14.96
CA TRP A 388 -9.71 2.27 -15.95
C TRP A 388 -9.33 1.39 -17.14
N LEU A 389 -10.07 0.29 -17.35
CA LEU A 389 -9.94 -0.56 -18.53
C LEU A 389 -10.93 -0.06 -19.58
N PRO A 390 -10.48 0.51 -20.70
CA PRO A 390 -11.36 0.95 -21.79
C PRO A 390 -11.95 -0.25 -22.55
N ARG A 391 -13.10 -0.08 -23.21
CA ARG A 391 -13.70 -1.14 -24.05
C ARG A 391 -13.01 -1.32 -25.40
N GLU A 392 -12.33 -0.29 -25.88
CA GLU A 392 -11.66 -0.25 -27.16
C GLU A 392 -10.48 0.73 -27.15
N GLY A 393 -9.64 0.66 -28.16
CA GLY A 393 -8.53 1.55 -28.38
C GLY A 393 -7.19 1.03 -27.86
N GLU A 394 -6.16 1.81 -28.11
CA GLU A 394 -4.75 1.44 -27.95
C GLU A 394 -4.39 0.98 -26.53
N THR A 395 -4.94 1.61 -25.50
CA THR A 395 -4.69 1.23 -24.10
C THR A 395 -5.19 -0.19 -23.80
N LEU A 396 -6.36 -0.59 -24.33
CA LEU A 396 -6.86 -1.95 -24.18
C LEU A 396 -5.96 -2.95 -24.90
N GLU A 397 -5.60 -2.66 -26.16
CA GLU A 397 -4.73 -3.52 -26.96
C GLU A 397 -3.37 -3.73 -26.30
N ARG A 398 -2.76 -2.65 -25.79
CA ARG A 398 -1.49 -2.70 -25.05
C ARG A 398 -1.61 -3.51 -23.75
N ALA A 399 -2.62 -3.25 -22.93
CA ALA A 399 -2.81 -3.97 -21.67
C ALA A 399 -3.13 -5.46 -21.90
N ALA A 400 -3.96 -5.79 -22.88
CA ALA A 400 -4.26 -7.18 -23.25
C ALA A 400 -2.99 -7.88 -23.79
N GLY A 401 -2.22 -7.23 -24.65
CA GLY A 401 -0.96 -7.75 -25.16
C GLY A 401 0.06 -8.03 -24.05
N LEU A 402 0.21 -7.13 -23.06
CA LEU A 402 1.06 -7.34 -21.88
C LEU A 402 0.62 -8.54 -21.03
N LEU A 403 -0.67 -8.88 -21.03
CA LEU A 403 -1.22 -10.07 -20.36
C LEU A 403 -1.15 -11.33 -21.22
N GLY A 404 -0.74 -11.22 -22.50
CA GLY A 404 -0.77 -12.31 -23.48
C GLY A 404 -2.18 -12.77 -23.83
N MET A 405 -3.15 -11.85 -23.87
CA MET A 405 -4.57 -12.09 -24.10
C MET A 405 -5.08 -11.29 -25.30
N GLU A 406 -6.12 -11.81 -25.96
CA GLU A 406 -6.89 -11.00 -26.91
C GLU A 406 -7.80 -10.02 -26.15
N PRO A 407 -8.03 -8.80 -26.67
CA PRO A 407 -8.89 -7.81 -26.03
C PRO A 407 -10.30 -8.32 -25.68
N SER A 408 -10.91 -9.09 -26.56
CA SER A 408 -12.24 -9.69 -26.33
C SER A 408 -12.24 -10.75 -25.23
N GLU A 409 -11.16 -11.53 -25.12
CA GLU A 409 -10.97 -12.53 -24.07
C GLU A 409 -10.78 -11.87 -22.70
N LEU A 410 -9.96 -10.81 -22.65
CA LEU A 410 -9.76 -10.03 -21.44
C LEU A 410 -11.09 -9.49 -20.93
N TRP A 411 -11.92 -8.89 -21.80
CA TRP A 411 -13.24 -8.38 -21.42
C TRP A 411 -14.18 -9.48 -20.93
N SER A 412 -14.27 -10.58 -21.64
CA SER A 412 -15.12 -11.72 -21.24
C SER A 412 -14.69 -12.28 -19.88
N LYS A 413 -13.43 -12.27 -19.56
CA LYS A 413 -12.92 -12.71 -18.25
C LYS A 413 -13.23 -11.68 -17.16
N ILE A 414 -13.06 -10.39 -17.42
CA ILE A 414 -13.40 -9.31 -16.48
C ILE A 414 -14.89 -9.36 -16.11
N GLU A 415 -15.79 -9.54 -17.08
CA GLU A 415 -17.24 -9.60 -16.82
C GLU A 415 -17.60 -10.78 -15.91
N ARG A 416 -17.06 -11.97 -16.18
CA ARG A 416 -17.26 -13.16 -15.31
C ARG A 416 -16.75 -12.97 -13.89
N VAL A 417 -15.56 -12.37 -13.75
CA VAL A 417 -14.95 -12.08 -12.44
C VAL A 417 -15.83 -11.11 -11.66
N ARG A 418 -16.25 -10.02 -12.30
CA ARG A 418 -17.09 -9.00 -11.66
C ARG A 418 -18.42 -9.56 -11.20
N GLU A 419 -19.10 -10.38 -12.03
CA GLU A 419 -20.34 -11.02 -11.67
C GLU A 419 -20.20 -11.92 -10.43
N TYR A 420 -19.17 -12.75 -10.38
CA TYR A 420 -18.90 -13.63 -9.24
C TYR A 420 -18.62 -12.85 -7.96
N VAL A 421 -17.77 -11.82 -8.05
CA VAL A 421 -17.39 -11.01 -6.88
C VAL A 421 -18.61 -10.26 -6.33
N VAL A 422 -19.45 -9.67 -7.18
CA VAL A 422 -20.71 -9.01 -6.77
C VAL A 422 -21.60 -9.99 -6.04
N LYS A 423 -21.84 -11.19 -6.60
CA LYS A 423 -22.67 -12.22 -5.98
C LYS A 423 -22.14 -12.64 -4.60
N THR A 424 -20.83 -12.86 -4.51
CA THR A 424 -20.17 -13.25 -3.25
C THR A 424 -20.26 -12.11 -2.23
N PHE A 425 -20.04 -10.88 -2.65
CA PHE A 425 -20.17 -9.70 -1.82
C PHE A 425 -21.57 -9.58 -1.22
N ASP A 426 -22.59 -9.58 -2.07
CA ASP A 426 -23.99 -9.46 -1.64
C ASP A 426 -24.36 -10.61 -0.68
N GLY A 427 -23.90 -11.84 -0.93
CA GLY A 427 -24.13 -12.99 -0.05
C GLY A 427 -23.51 -12.84 1.34
N VAL A 428 -22.27 -12.32 1.43
CA VAL A 428 -21.60 -12.10 2.73
C VAL A 428 -22.33 -11.06 3.57
N PHE A 429 -22.86 -10.00 2.95
CA PHE A 429 -23.54 -8.92 3.68
C PHE A 429 -24.98 -9.25 4.04
N GLN A 430 -25.75 -9.97 3.19
CA GLN A 430 -27.12 -10.43 3.49
C GLN A 430 -27.12 -11.38 4.70
N VAL A 431 -26.26 -12.39 4.72
CA VAL A 431 -26.15 -13.34 5.85
C VAL A 431 -25.78 -12.67 7.16
N ASN A 432 -24.97 -11.60 7.11
CA ASN A 432 -24.61 -10.85 8.32
C ASN A 432 -25.73 -9.93 8.80
N ALA A 433 -26.55 -9.37 7.90
CA ALA A 433 -27.73 -8.58 8.26
C ALA A 433 -28.80 -9.44 8.94
N GLU A 434 -29.15 -10.60 8.38
CA GLU A 434 -30.11 -11.55 8.95
C GLU A 434 -29.69 -12.08 10.33
N LYS A 435 -28.39 -12.37 10.53
CA LYS A 435 -27.85 -12.76 11.85
C LYS A 435 -27.89 -11.63 12.87
N SER A 436 -27.87 -10.38 12.43
CA SER A 436 -28.03 -9.19 13.25
C SER A 436 -29.46 -9.07 13.76
N GLU A 437 -30.44 -9.17 12.85
CA GLU A 437 -31.86 -9.06 13.18
C GLU A 437 -32.36 -10.22 14.07
N ALA A 438 -31.89 -11.45 13.82
CA ALA A 438 -32.23 -12.62 14.63
C ALA A 438 -31.72 -12.53 16.08
N LYS A 439 -30.56 -11.89 16.34
CA LYS A 439 -30.04 -11.68 17.68
C LYS A 439 -30.71 -10.53 18.45
N ASP A 440 -31.21 -9.54 17.73
CA ASP A 440 -32.00 -8.45 18.34
C ASP A 440 -33.42 -8.94 18.70
N ALA A 441 -34.00 -9.86 17.93
CA ALA A 441 -35.29 -10.50 18.26
C ALA A 441 -35.20 -11.34 19.56
N ASP A 442 -34.07 -12.00 19.83
CA ASP A 442 -33.86 -12.78 21.07
C ASP A 442 -33.56 -11.91 22.32
N ARG A 443 -33.30 -10.61 22.18
CA ARG A 443 -32.94 -9.70 23.27
C ARG A 443 -34.12 -8.97 23.91
N TRP A 444 -35.28 -8.98 23.31
CA TRP A 444 -36.49 -8.36 23.90
C TRP A 444 -37.48 -9.44 24.34
N PRO A 445 -37.61 -9.71 25.65
CA PRO A 445 -38.75 -10.49 26.13
C PRO A 445 -40.04 -9.75 25.75
N THR A 446 -40.89 -10.40 24.98
CA THR A 446 -42.27 -9.96 24.76
C THR A 446 -42.98 -9.89 26.10
N GLY A 447 -43.07 -8.70 26.69
CA GLY A 447 -43.78 -8.52 27.95
C GLY A 447 -43.56 -7.19 28.68
N TRP A 448 -43.66 -6.06 27.97
CA TRP A 448 -44.00 -4.76 28.59
C TRP A 448 -44.96 -4.05 27.61
N ALA A 449 -46.25 -4.34 27.80
CA ALA A 449 -47.35 -3.48 27.35
C ALA A 449 -47.72 -2.56 28.49
#